data_d4c4fb27312b9ee0e1d049018f878f8b
#
_entry.id   d4c4fb27312b9ee0e1d049018f878f8b
#
_cell.length_a   1.000
_cell.length_b   1.000
_cell.length_c   1.000
_cell.angle_alpha   90.00
_cell.angle_beta   90.00
_cell.angle_gamma   90.00
#
_symmetry.space_group_name_H-M   'P 1'
#
loop_
_entity.id
_entity.type
_entity.pdbx_description
1 polymer ?
#
loop_
_entity_poly.entity_id
_entity_poly.type
_entity_poly.pdbx_seq_one_letter_code
_entity_poly.pdbx_strand_id
1 'polypeptide(L)'
;FNRSDVRAAFDRALKLAEDYGLNAVGYVICAAPFQSAQDSISDLLYLAQRKVLVGVSVFYPAPGSQDFELCKHLSILPDHFSCMRSSALPVAHTTSRQAAVTVLRLARILNFIKSLIDRGIGVTMGVPPGEIRISNPADRIETSRLLLSKFLHDGKIRGVTPQGQVFEHLISEKLTDAFLTGLAAVDLRGSS
;
A
#
# COMPACT_ATOMS: atom_id res chain seq x y z
N PHE A 1 14.36 15.50 1.49
CA PHE A 1 13.67 15.26 0.20
C PHE A 1 13.52 16.58 -0.55
N ASN A 2 14.55 17.00 -1.24
CA ASN A 2 14.50 18.19 -2.09
C ASN A 2 14.08 17.79 -3.52
N ARG A 3 12.88 17.15 -3.65
CA ARG A 3 12.29 16.84 -4.95
C ARG A 3 11.06 17.70 -5.16
N SER A 4 11.08 18.49 -6.23
CA SER A 4 9.88 19.13 -6.77
C SER A 4 8.80 18.08 -7.07
N ASP A 5 7.53 18.50 -7.14
CA ASP A 5 6.44 17.59 -7.56
C ASP A 5 6.78 16.98 -8.91
N VAL A 6 7.04 15.68 -8.90
CA VAL A 6 7.46 14.89 -10.08
C VAL A 6 6.27 14.20 -10.77
N ARG A 7 5.02 14.42 -10.33
CA ARG A 7 3.84 13.70 -10.86
C ARG A 7 3.70 13.86 -12.36
N ALA A 8 3.88 15.07 -12.89
CA ALA A 8 3.82 15.31 -14.33
C ALA A 8 4.92 14.58 -15.10
N ALA A 9 6.14 14.50 -14.54
CA ALA A 9 7.24 13.73 -15.13
C ALA A 9 6.98 12.22 -15.05
N PHE A 10 6.44 11.75 -13.94
CA PHE A 10 6.03 10.37 -13.74
C PHE A 10 4.95 9.96 -14.75
N ASP A 11 3.90 10.77 -14.93
CA ASP A 11 2.83 10.49 -15.91
C ASP A 11 3.36 10.43 -17.35
N ARG A 12 4.30 11.32 -17.71
CA ARG A 12 4.96 11.24 -19.04
C ARG A 12 5.79 9.95 -19.19
N ALA A 13 6.51 9.53 -18.15
CA ALA A 13 7.29 8.29 -18.18
C ALA A 13 6.38 7.06 -18.30
N LEU A 14 5.23 7.05 -17.61
CA LEU A 14 4.25 5.98 -17.73
C LEU A 14 3.64 5.88 -19.12
N LYS A 15 3.31 7.04 -19.73
CA LYS A 15 2.82 7.07 -21.11
C LYS A 15 3.84 6.49 -22.07
N LEU A 16 5.11 6.86 -21.94
CA LEU A 16 6.17 6.27 -22.77
C LEU A 16 6.29 4.76 -22.53
N ALA A 17 6.25 4.30 -21.30
CA ALA A 17 6.28 2.87 -21.01
C ALA A 17 5.11 2.13 -21.68
N GLU A 18 3.90 2.68 -21.61
CA GLU A 18 2.72 2.12 -22.27
C GLU A 18 2.89 2.09 -23.81
N ASP A 19 3.36 3.19 -24.41
CA ASP A 19 3.58 3.31 -25.86
C ASP A 19 4.60 2.25 -26.39
N TYR A 20 5.55 1.83 -25.52
CA TYR A 20 6.54 0.78 -25.84
C TYR A 20 6.16 -0.61 -25.29
N GLY A 21 4.97 -0.80 -24.77
CA GLY A 21 4.50 -2.09 -24.22
C GLY A 21 5.26 -2.55 -22.98
N LEU A 22 5.83 -1.63 -22.21
CA LEU A 22 6.58 -1.93 -21.00
C LEU A 22 5.69 -1.90 -19.75
N ASN A 23 5.87 -2.86 -18.87
CA ASN A 23 5.24 -2.85 -17.54
C ASN A 23 6.01 -1.90 -16.62
N ALA A 24 5.28 -1.14 -15.82
CA ALA A 24 5.85 -0.17 -14.88
C ALA A 24 5.51 -0.50 -13.43
N VAL A 25 6.42 -0.13 -12.52
CA VAL A 25 6.20 -0.17 -11.07
C VAL A 25 6.29 1.24 -10.52
N GLY A 26 5.22 1.71 -9.89
CA GLY A 26 5.20 2.99 -9.18
C GLY A 26 5.51 2.80 -7.71
N TYR A 27 6.60 3.42 -7.22
CA TYR A 27 6.98 3.34 -5.82
C TYR A 27 6.49 4.54 -5.01
N VAL A 28 5.79 4.24 -3.91
CA VAL A 28 5.47 5.19 -2.84
C VAL A 28 6.51 5.03 -1.74
N ILE A 29 7.17 6.11 -1.38
CA ILE A 29 8.00 6.16 -0.17
C ILE A 29 7.10 6.63 0.97
N CYS A 30 6.95 5.83 2.01
CA CYS A 30 6.19 6.18 3.21
C CYS A 30 7.09 6.39 4.42
N ALA A 31 6.60 7.18 5.38
CA ALA A 31 7.30 7.48 6.63
C ALA A 31 8.61 8.27 6.45
N ALA A 32 8.73 9.09 5.41
CA ALA A 32 9.80 10.07 5.31
C ALA A 32 9.63 11.17 6.38
N PRO A 33 10.72 11.86 6.80
CA PRO A 33 10.60 12.99 7.73
C PRO A 33 9.55 13.99 7.27
N PHE A 34 8.71 14.44 8.19
CA PHE A 34 7.58 15.37 7.97
C PHE A 34 6.45 14.87 7.05
N GLN A 35 6.55 13.65 6.49
CA GLN A 35 5.47 13.03 5.74
C GLN A 35 4.48 12.37 6.71
N SER A 36 3.19 12.67 6.55
CA SER A 36 2.14 11.96 7.26
C SER A 36 1.80 10.63 6.59
N ALA A 37 1.25 9.68 7.35
CA ALA A 37 0.73 8.44 6.75
C ALA A 37 -0.44 8.70 5.78
N GLN A 38 -1.17 9.80 5.96
CA GLN A 38 -2.25 10.24 5.05
C GLN A 38 -1.72 10.63 3.68
N ASP A 39 -0.53 11.25 3.60
CA ASP A 39 0.11 11.57 2.32
C ASP A 39 0.40 10.29 1.54
N SER A 40 0.85 9.23 2.23
CA SER A 40 1.07 7.92 1.61
C SER A 40 -0.22 7.29 1.08
N ILE A 41 -1.37 7.49 1.75
CA ILE A 41 -2.68 7.06 1.21
C ILE A 41 -3.01 7.84 -0.06
N SER A 42 -2.79 9.14 -0.08
CA SER A 42 -3.01 9.98 -1.27
C SER A 42 -2.14 9.52 -2.46
N ASP A 43 -0.90 9.13 -2.20
CA ASP A 43 -0.01 8.58 -3.23
C ASP A 43 -0.47 7.19 -3.73
N LEU A 44 -0.98 6.32 -2.84
CA LEU A 44 -1.59 5.05 -3.26
C LEU A 44 -2.80 5.28 -4.16
N LEU A 45 -3.67 6.22 -3.83
CA LEU A 45 -4.84 6.57 -4.63
C LEU A 45 -4.45 7.21 -5.98
N TYR A 46 -3.37 7.99 -6.01
CA TYR A 46 -2.79 8.49 -7.26
C TYR A 46 -2.33 7.34 -8.16
N LEU A 47 -1.66 6.31 -7.61
CA LEU A 47 -1.25 5.13 -8.38
C LEU A 47 -2.42 4.20 -8.74
N ALA A 48 -3.52 4.22 -7.99
CA ALA A 48 -4.71 3.43 -8.27
C ALA A 48 -5.32 3.75 -9.66
N GLN A 49 -5.20 5.01 -10.09
CA GLN A 49 -5.73 5.52 -11.36
C GLN A 49 -4.80 5.29 -12.55
N ARG A 50 -3.68 4.60 -12.37
CA ARG A 50 -2.62 4.45 -13.40
C ARG A 50 -2.33 2.98 -13.66
N LYS A 51 -1.94 2.65 -14.88
CA LYS A 51 -1.51 1.31 -15.27
C LYS A 51 -0.10 1.03 -14.75
N VAL A 52 0.00 0.74 -13.45
CA VAL A 52 1.27 0.44 -12.78
C VAL A 52 1.06 -0.58 -11.67
N LEU A 53 2.03 -1.43 -11.43
CA LEU A 53 2.14 -2.18 -10.19
C LEU A 53 2.58 -1.22 -9.07
N VAL A 54 1.95 -1.31 -7.92
CA VAL A 54 2.24 -0.43 -6.77
C VAL A 54 3.28 -1.06 -5.86
N GLY A 55 4.42 -0.40 -5.68
CA GLY A 55 5.42 -0.72 -4.68
C GLY A 55 5.33 0.27 -3.51
N VAL A 56 5.55 -0.20 -2.29
CA VAL A 56 5.73 0.68 -1.12
C VAL A 56 7.07 0.39 -0.47
N SER A 57 7.83 1.44 -0.25
CA SER A 57 9.08 1.41 0.49
C SER A 57 8.97 2.27 1.73
N VAL A 58 9.25 1.70 2.90
CA VAL A 58 9.41 2.49 4.12
C VAL A 58 10.72 3.25 4.02
N PHE A 59 10.67 4.54 4.34
CA PHE A 59 11.83 5.42 4.24
C PHE A 59 12.97 4.97 5.17
N TYR A 60 14.15 4.89 4.61
CA TYR A 60 15.41 4.73 5.33
C TYR A 60 16.43 5.73 4.81
N PRO A 61 16.96 6.60 5.68
CA PRO A 61 17.98 7.55 5.26
C PRO A 61 19.31 6.81 4.99
N ALA A 62 19.91 7.08 3.83
CA ALA A 62 21.23 6.55 3.52
C ALA A 62 22.29 7.25 4.39
N PRO A 63 23.20 6.52 5.06
CA PRO A 63 24.29 7.13 5.80
C PRO A 63 25.08 8.13 4.95
N GLY A 64 25.34 9.32 5.52
CA GLY A 64 26.02 10.41 4.82
C GLY A 64 25.14 11.27 3.92
N SER A 65 23.84 10.98 3.80
CA SER A 65 22.89 11.85 3.09
C SER A 65 22.40 12.99 3.99
N GLN A 66 21.85 14.05 3.38
CA GLN A 66 21.20 15.13 4.11
C GLN A 66 20.03 14.64 4.96
N ASP A 67 19.28 13.68 4.45
CA ASP A 67 18.15 13.07 5.18
C ASP A 67 18.65 12.26 6.40
N PHE A 68 19.83 11.66 6.31
CA PHE A 68 20.44 10.97 7.45
C PHE A 68 20.81 11.95 8.57
N GLU A 69 21.46 13.06 8.23
CA GLU A 69 21.80 14.10 9.20
C GLU A 69 20.54 14.75 9.79
N LEU A 70 19.48 14.94 8.97
CA LEU A 70 18.19 15.41 9.47
C LEU A 70 17.59 14.43 10.48
N CYS A 71 17.55 13.13 10.18
CA CYS A 71 17.04 12.10 11.09
C CYS A 71 17.85 12.02 12.38
N LYS A 72 19.16 12.22 12.31
CA LYS A 72 20.06 12.31 13.47
C LYS A 72 19.73 13.52 14.33
N HIS A 73 19.53 14.68 13.71
CA HIS A 73 19.12 15.91 14.37
C HIS A 73 17.78 15.78 15.08
N LEU A 74 16.83 15.09 14.46
CA LEU A 74 15.52 14.82 15.01
C LEU A 74 15.52 13.69 16.07
N SER A 75 16.66 13.05 16.32
CA SER A 75 16.80 11.92 17.24
C SER A 75 15.84 10.76 16.95
N ILE A 76 15.57 10.49 15.65
CA ILE A 76 14.65 9.45 15.19
C ILE A 76 15.36 8.25 14.56
N LEU A 77 16.69 8.27 14.49
CA LEU A 77 17.46 7.10 14.04
C LEU A 77 17.37 5.99 15.09
N PRO A 78 17.21 4.73 14.68
CA PRO A 78 17.28 3.61 15.61
C PRO A 78 18.73 3.41 16.12
N ASP A 79 18.87 2.86 17.32
CA ASP A 79 20.17 2.59 17.94
C ASP A 79 21.04 1.61 17.15
N HIS A 80 20.41 0.73 16.36
CA HIS A 80 21.09 -0.25 15.53
C HIS A 80 20.73 -0.11 14.05
N PHE A 81 21.75 -0.07 13.20
CA PHE A 81 21.58 -0.03 11.74
C PHE A 81 20.77 -1.21 11.18
N SER A 82 20.78 -2.36 11.84
CA SER A 82 19.95 -3.50 11.46
C SER A 82 18.44 -3.18 11.48
N CYS A 83 18.00 -2.28 12.36
CA CYS A 83 16.62 -1.82 12.43
C CYS A 83 16.22 -0.95 11.22
N MET A 84 17.19 -0.34 10.54
CA MET A 84 16.95 0.50 9.35
C MET A 84 16.62 -0.31 8.09
N ARG A 85 16.63 -1.63 8.14
CA ARG A 85 16.33 -2.53 7.01
C ARG A 85 14.95 -3.17 7.12
N SER A 86 14.22 -2.93 8.19
CA SER A 86 12.90 -3.50 8.40
C SER A 86 11.83 -2.67 7.68
N SER A 87 11.15 -3.26 6.72
CA SER A 87 10.07 -2.63 5.95
C SER A 87 8.85 -2.22 6.78
N ALA A 88 8.84 -2.49 8.08
CA ALA A 88 7.74 -2.16 8.99
C ALA A 88 8.17 -1.24 10.16
N LEU A 89 9.42 -0.77 10.17
CA LEU A 89 9.94 0.13 11.20
C LEU A 89 10.19 1.51 10.59
N PRO A 90 9.23 2.45 10.70
CA PRO A 90 9.42 3.81 10.22
C PRO A 90 10.42 4.56 11.08
N VAL A 91 11.28 5.36 10.44
CA VAL A 91 12.23 6.26 11.11
C VAL A 91 11.54 7.56 11.51
N ALA A 92 10.49 7.97 10.79
CA ALA A 92 9.81 9.22 11.04
C ALA A 92 8.90 9.16 12.27
N HIS A 93 8.91 10.20 13.06
CA HIS A 93 8.05 10.37 14.22
C HIS A 93 6.58 10.68 13.87
N THR A 94 6.29 11.08 12.62
CA THR A 94 4.94 11.38 12.12
C THR A 94 4.14 10.16 11.68
N THR A 95 4.80 9.02 11.53
CA THR A 95 4.19 7.77 11.08
C THR A 95 4.53 6.65 12.04
N SER A 96 3.51 6.09 12.68
CA SER A 96 3.68 4.94 13.58
C SER A 96 3.97 3.65 12.80
N ARG A 97 4.51 2.64 13.49
CA ARG A 97 4.69 1.30 12.92
C ARG A 97 3.37 0.71 12.39
N GLN A 98 2.29 0.86 13.16
CA GLN A 98 0.95 0.41 12.76
C GLN A 98 0.50 1.10 11.47
N ALA A 99 0.70 2.41 11.35
CA ALA A 99 0.38 3.16 10.15
C ALA A 99 1.21 2.68 8.94
N ALA A 100 2.53 2.51 9.09
CA ALA A 100 3.39 2.02 8.02
C ALA A 100 2.99 0.61 7.54
N VAL A 101 2.70 -0.31 8.47
CA VAL A 101 2.19 -1.66 8.15
C VAL A 101 0.84 -1.59 7.45
N THR A 102 -0.04 -0.67 7.86
CA THR A 102 -1.34 -0.46 7.19
C THR A 102 -1.13 -0.04 5.73
N VAL A 103 -0.29 0.96 5.46
CA VAL A 103 0.03 1.41 4.09
C VAL A 103 0.59 0.25 3.23
N LEU A 104 1.52 -0.54 3.77
CA LEU A 104 2.07 -1.72 3.07
C LEU A 104 0.99 -2.75 2.71
N ARG A 105 0.02 -2.98 3.60
CA ARG A 105 -1.09 -3.91 3.35
C ARG A 105 -2.07 -3.38 2.34
N LEU A 106 -2.41 -2.08 2.42
CA LEU A 106 -3.30 -1.42 1.46
C LEU A 106 -2.71 -1.44 0.04
N ALA A 107 -1.40 -1.26 -0.10
CA ALA A 107 -0.74 -1.40 -1.41
C ALA A 107 -0.88 -2.82 -1.99
N ARG A 108 -0.77 -3.87 -1.15
CA ARG A 108 -0.99 -5.26 -1.59
C ARG A 108 -2.44 -5.51 -2.00
N ILE A 109 -3.40 -4.97 -1.24
CA ILE A 109 -4.82 -5.03 -1.58
C ILE A 109 -5.07 -4.32 -2.91
N LEU A 110 -4.50 -3.13 -3.11
CA LEU A 110 -4.62 -2.37 -4.35
C LEU A 110 -4.06 -3.16 -5.54
N ASN A 111 -2.88 -3.78 -5.41
CA ASN A 111 -2.32 -4.64 -6.45
C ASN A 111 -3.20 -5.85 -6.76
N PHE A 112 -3.84 -6.43 -5.74
CA PHE A 112 -4.78 -7.52 -5.97
C PHE A 112 -6.03 -7.04 -6.73
N ILE A 113 -6.59 -5.88 -6.37
CA ILE A 113 -7.69 -5.25 -7.12
C ILE A 113 -7.30 -5.04 -8.59
N LYS A 114 -6.11 -4.45 -8.83
CA LYS A 114 -5.58 -4.24 -10.19
C LYS A 114 -5.45 -5.56 -10.97
N SER A 115 -4.97 -6.62 -10.32
CA SER A 115 -4.85 -7.93 -10.96
C SER A 115 -6.22 -8.55 -11.32
N LEU A 116 -7.27 -8.23 -10.58
CA LEU A 116 -8.65 -8.63 -10.94
C LEU A 116 -9.13 -7.84 -12.16
N ILE A 117 -8.87 -6.53 -12.20
CA ILE A 117 -9.19 -5.67 -13.35
C ILE A 117 -8.48 -6.18 -14.62
N ASP A 118 -7.18 -6.50 -14.55
CA ASP A 118 -6.41 -7.04 -15.68
C ASP A 118 -6.98 -8.34 -16.23
N ARG A 119 -7.63 -9.13 -15.38
CA ARG A 119 -8.31 -10.39 -15.75
C ARG A 119 -9.76 -10.22 -16.17
N GLY A 120 -10.29 -8.99 -16.21
CA GLY A 120 -11.70 -8.72 -16.48
C GLY A 120 -12.64 -9.22 -15.38
N ILE A 121 -12.14 -9.44 -14.16
CA ILE A 121 -12.93 -9.91 -13.02
C ILE A 121 -13.47 -8.69 -12.28
N GLY A 122 -14.80 -8.58 -12.20
CA GLY A 122 -15.44 -7.50 -11.45
C GLY A 122 -15.09 -7.56 -9.96
N VAL A 123 -14.73 -6.40 -9.40
CA VAL A 123 -14.56 -6.23 -7.95
C VAL A 123 -15.94 -5.90 -7.37
N THR A 124 -16.59 -6.90 -6.78
CA THR A 124 -17.92 -6.70 -6.19
C THR A 124 -17.76 -5.98 -4.85
N MET A 125 -18.30 -4.77 -4.76
CA MET A 125 -18.39 -4.01 -3.50
C MET A 125 -19.45 -4.65 -2.62
N GLY A 126 -19.04 -5.21 -1.47
CA GLY A 126 -19.95 -5.53 -0.37
C GLY A 126 -20.75 -6.82 -0.47
N VAL A 127 -20.16 -7.95 -0.12
CA VAL A 127 -20.94 -9.11 0.33
C VAL A 127 -21.38 -8.85 1.77
N PRO A 128 -22.68 -9.05 2.13
CA PRO A 128 -23.16 -8.91 3.50
C PRO A 128 -22.32 -9.71 4.51
N PRO A 129 -22.27 -9.31 5.77
CA PRO A 129 -21.45 -9.94 6.80
C PRO A 129 -22.00 -11.33 7.15
N GLY A 130 -21.57 -12.37 6.41
CA GLY A 130 -21.67 -13.76 6.80
C GLY A 130 -20.34 -14.21 7.40
N GLU A 131 -20.37 -15.31 8.15
CA GLU A 131 -19.14 -15.95 8.63
C GLU A 131 -18.26 -16.34 7.44
N ILE A 132 -16.97 -15.93 7.47
CA ILE A 132 -16.05 -16.33 6.41
C ILE A 132 -15.66 -17.78 6.67
N ARG A 133 -16.12 -18.67 5.82
CA ARG A 133 -15.67 -20.07 5.81
C ARG A 133 -14.74 -20.27 4.62
N ILE A 134 -13.48 -20.55 4.91
CA ILE A 134 -12.48 -20.85 3.91
C ILE A 134 -12.41 -22.38 3.79
N SER A 135 -13.04 -22.90 2.75
CA SER A 135 -13.09 -24.35 2.49
C SER A 135 -11.76 -24.89 1.94
N ASN A 136 -11.01 -24.07 1.21
CA ASN A 136 -9.72 -24.44 0.63
C ASN A 136 -8.69 -23.30 0.81
N PRO A 137 -7.91 -23.30 1.91
CA PRO A 137 -6.89 -22.28 2.13
C PRO A 137 -5.75 -22.28 1.10
N ALA A 138 -5.58 -23.37 0.35
CA ALA A 138 -4.58 -23.49 -0.71
C ALA A 138 -5.00 -22.73 -1.97
N ASP A 139 -6.29 -22.49 -2.19
CA ASP A 139 -6.78 -21.61 -3.25
C ASP A 139 -6.62 -20.14 -2.85
N ARG A 140 -5.45 -19.60 -3.18
CA ARG A 140 -5.09 -18.22 -2.82
C ARG A 140 -5.97 -17.18 -3.50
N ILE A 141 -6.45 -17.45 -4.71
CA ILE A 141 -7.25 -16.48 -5.47
C ILE A 141 -8.63 -16.35 -4.84
N GLU A 142 -9.32 -17.48 -4.63
CA GLU A 142 -10.65 -17.47 -4.02
C GLU A 142 -10.60 -16.95 -2.58
N THR A 143 -9.63 -17.41 -1.79
CA THR A 143 -9.39 -16.88 -0.43
C THR A 143 -9.20 -15.37 -0.43
N SER A 144 -8.35 -14.84 -1.33
CA SER A 144 -8.11 -13.40 -1.42
C SER A 144 -9.34 -12.62 -1.87
N ARG A 145 -10.17 -13.17 -2.76
CA ARG A 145 -11.45 -12.55 -3.17
C ARG A 145 -12.42 -12.45 -2.02
N LEU A 146 -12.57 -13.50 -1.22
CA LEU A 146 -13.41 -13.49 -0.02
C LEU A 146 -12.93 -12.44 0.99
N LEU A 147 -11.62 -12.40 1.27
CA LEU A 147 -11.05 -11.43 2.19
C LEU A 147 -11.17 -9.99 1.66
N LEU A 148 -10.98 -9.78 0.36
CA LEU A 148 -11.18 -8.48 -0.29
C LEU A 148 -12.62 -8.01 -0.17
N SER A 149 -13.59 -8.87 -0.47
CA SER A 149 -15.01 -8.53 -0.35
C SER A 149 -15.37 -8.08 1.07
N LYS A 150 -14.85 -8.76 2.10
CA LYS A 150 -15.04 -8.36 3.49
C LYS A 150 -14.36 -7.03 3.82
N PHE A 151 -13.12 -6.85 3.37
CA PHE A 151 -12.39 -5.59 3.56
C PHE A 151 -13.15 -4.41 2.96
N LEU A 152 -13.69 -4.55 1.74
CA LEU A 152 -14.47 -3.50 1.09
C LEU A 152 -15.78 -3.18 1.82
N HIS A 153 -16.29 -4.11 2.64
CA HIS A 153 -17.50 -3.92 3.43
C HIS A 153 -17.23 -3.28 4.79
N ASP A 154 -16.21 -3.72 5.51
CA ASP A 154 -16.00 -3.37 6.92
C ASP A 154 -14.63 -2.72 7.25
N GLY A 155 -13.77 -2.51 6.25
CA GLY A 155 -12.46 -1.88 6.41
C GLY A 155 -11.42 -2.72 7.16
N LYS A 156 -11.75 -3.95 7.58
CA LYS A 156 -10.85 -4.78 8.38
C LYS A 156 -9.97 -5.65 7.50
N ILE A 157 -8.65 -5.50 7.63
CA ILE A 157 -7.69 -6.32 6.90
C ILE A 157 -7.49 -7.66 7.62
N ARG A 158 -7.74 -8.74 6.91
CA ARG A 158 -7.66 -10.10 7.44
C ARG A 158 -6.59 -10.93 6.75
N GLY A 159 -6.11 -11.92 7.46
CA GLY A 159 -5.25 -12.98 6.94
C GLY A 159 -5.86 -14.36 7.23
N VAL A 160 -5.26 -15.38 6.62
CA VAL A 160 -5.67 -16.79 6.81
C VAL A 160 -4.46 -17.62 7.16
N THR A 161 -4.60 -18.46 8.18
CA THR A 161 -3.57 -19.46 8.52
C THR A 161 -3.59 -20.61 7.50
N PRO A 162 -2.52 -21.42 7.42
CA PRO A 162 -2.53 -22.64 6.60
C PRO A 162 -3.67 -23.60 6.93
N GLN A 163 -4.22 -23.53 8.15
CA GLN A 163 -5.34 -24.36 8.62
C GLN A 163 -6.71 -23.73 8.30
N GLY A 164 -6.76 -22.59 7.58
CA GLY A 164 -8.00 -21.94 7.18
C GLY A 164 -8.60 -21.00 8.24
N GLN A 165 -7.93 -20.79 9.37
CA GLN A 165 -8.40 -19.85 10.38
C GLN A 165 -8.20 -18.40 9.92
N VAL A 166 -9.25 -17.61 10.00
CA VAL A 166 -9.22 -16.19 9.68
C VAL A 166 -8.83 -15.40 10.92
N PHE A 167 -7.93 -14.44 10.77
CA PHE A 167 -7.54 -13.52 11.83
C PHE A 167 -7.50 -12.07 11.32
N GLU A 168 -7.71 -11.11 12.21
CA GLU A 168 -7.64 -9.69 11.87
C GLU A 168 -6.23 -9.16 12.16
N HIS A 169 -5.74 -8.31 11.27
CA HIS A 169 -4.48 -7.60 11.47
C HIS A 169 -4.71 -6.34 12.30
N LEU A 170 -3.76 -6.02 13.18
CA LEU A 170 -3.72 -4.72 13.82
C LEU A 170 -3.37 -3.65 12.77
N ILE A 171 -4.31 -2.75 12.52
CA ILE A 171 -4.24 -1.70 11.49
C ILE A 171 -4.71 -0.35 12.04
N SER A 172 -4.43 0.71 11.29
CA SER A 172 -5.01 2.04 11.54
C SER A 172 -6.34 2.15 10.80
N GLU A 173 -7.46 2.10 11.53
CA GLU A 173 -8.81 2.27 10.96
C GLU A 173 -8.93 3.59 10.20
N LYS A 174 -8.40 4.69 10.75
CA LYS A 174 -8.38 5.99 10.08
C LYS A 174 -7.77 5.94 8.68
N LEU A 175 -6.70 5.15 8.47
CA LEU A 175 -6.06 5.03 7.15
C LEU A 175 -6.85 4.10 6.22
N THR A 176 -7.45 3.04 6.74
CA THR A 176 -8.32 2.17 5.92
C THR A 176 -9.58 2.90 5.48
N ASP A 177 -10.22 3.68 6.34
CA ASP A 177 -11.39 4.50 5.99
C ASP A 177 -11.05 5.55 4.94
N ALA A 178 -9.94 6.26 5.11
CA ALA A 178 -9.47 7.22 4.11
C ALA A 178 -9.16 6.57 2.76
N PHE A 179 -8.55 5.38 2.78
CA PHE A 179 -8.27 4.61 1.57
C PHE A 179 -9.56 4.16 0.88
N LEU A 180 -10.52 3.59 1.60
CA LEU A 180 -11.79 3.12 1.04
C LEU A 180 -12.62 4.27 0.48
N THR A 181 -12.70 5.39 1.20
CA THR A 181 -13.38 6.61 0.73
C THR A 181 -12.73 7.12 -0.56
N GLY A 182 -11.41 7.20 -0.60
CA GLY A 182 -10.69 7.63 -1.79
C GLY A 182 -10.80 6.64 -2.94
N LEU A 183 -10.78 5.33 -2.66
CA LEU A 183 -10.90 4.29 -3.67
C LEU A 183 -12.26 4.32 -4.39
N ALA A 184 -13.34 4.65 -3.65
CA ALA A 184 -14.69 4.81 -4.21
C ALA A 184 -14.82 6.04 -5.12
N ALA A 185 -13.92 7.02 -4.97
CA ALA A 185 -13.95 8.29 -5.71
C ALA A 185 -13.04 8.32 -6.95
N VAL A 186 -12.23 7.27 -7.19
CA VAL A 186 -11.25 7.23 -8.28
C VAL A 186 -11.60 6.20 -9.34
N ASP A 187 -11.22 6.49 -10.59
CA ASP A 187 -11.30 5.53 -11.70
C ASP A 187 -10.13 4.56 -11.63
N LEU A 188 -10.41 3.32 -11.25
CA LEU A 188 -9.39 2.30 -11.05
C LEU A 188 -8.84 1.80 -12.39
N ARG A 189 -7.53 1.65 -12.48
CA ARG A 189 -6.83 1.08 -13.62
C ARG A 189 -6.08 -0.19 -13.22
N GLY A 190 -5.96 -1.11 -14.15
CA GLY A 190 -5.12 -2.29 -13.98
C GLY A 190 -3.63 -1.96 -13.87
N SER A 191 -2.78 -2.98 -13.80
CA SER A 191 -1.32 -2.84 -13.73
C SER A 191 -0.64 -3.11 -15.08
N SER A 192 -1.37 -3.64 -16.03
CA SER A 192 -0.91 -3.96 -17.39
C SER A 192 -1.74 -3.22 -18.46
#